data_bb4d51a71116bea75be0ff754c5ed458
#
_entry.id   bb4d51a71116bea75be0ff754c5ed458
#
_cell.length_a   1.000
_cell.length_b   1.000
_cell.length_c   1.000
_cell.angle_alpha   90.00
_cell.angle_beta   90.00
_cell.angle_gamma   90.00
#
_symmetry.space_group_name_H-M   'P 1'
#
loop_
_entity.id
_entity.type
_entity.pdbx_description
1 polymer ?
#
loop_
_entity_poly.entity_id
_entity_poly.type
_entity_poly.pdbx_seq_one_letter_code
_entity_poly.pdbx_strand_id
1 'polypeptide(L)'
;MYTKNNTQSQDIVCKVPVTEEEAFKILDEIFPLEEKRMAIEETKDEFTANEHFELGMWIRNNWIYPPEDANNDTVERYMKCYAMLTGSQPGDPVFEPPDSISGDFLGRYYDHLKESVHVNDPAIPVRRKPVKCPHCGAKVLRIQYGYPGQEMMDAAERGEILLGGCCVGPDSPDYGCPTCGQSFIKTVFYDR
;
A
#
# COMPACT_ATOMS: atom_id res chain seq x y z
N MET A 1 -9.86 0.55 -11.52
CA MET A 1 -9.61 1.96 -11.89
C MET A 1 -9.34 2.73 -10.61
N TYR A 2 -8.05 2.93 -10.28
CA TYR A 2 -7.61 3.60 -9.03
C TYR A 2 -8.03 5.07 -9.04
N THR A 3 -9.28 5.37 -8.68
CA THR A 3 -9.82 6.73 -8.59
C THR A 3 -10.01 7.13 -7.13
N LYS A 4 -9.20 8.00 -6.76
CA LYS A 4 -9.10 9.06 -5.74
C LYS A 4 -10.34 9.41 -4.92
N ASN A 5 -10.16 9.41 -3.61
CA ASN A 5 -10.80 10.40 -2.74
C ASN A 5 -9.76 10.83 -1.70
N ASN A 6 -8.99 11.88 -1.96
CA ASN A 6 -8.62 12.91 -0.99
C ASN A 6 -7.56 13.87 -1.58
N THR A 7 -7.69 15.17 -1.39
CA THR A 7 -6.84 16.21 -1.94
C THR A 7 -5.36 16.10 -1.49
N GLN A 8 -5.07 15.47 -0.36
CA GLN A 8 -3.70 15.19 0.11
C GLN A 8 -3.03 14.00 -0.61
N SER A 9 -3.81 13.04 -1.11
CA SER A 9 -3.30 11.91 -1.90
C SER A 9 -2.90 12.33 -3.32
N GLN A 10 -3.42 13.43 -3.84
CA GLN A 10 -3.11 13.90 -5.21
C GLN A 10 -1.67 14.37 -5.37
N ASP A 11 -1.10 15.03 -4.35
CA ASP A 11 0.28 15.54 -4.41
C ASP A 11 1.33 14.41 -4.32
N ILE A 12 0.98 13.28 -3.69
CA ILE A 12 1.88 12.12 -3.56
C ILE A 12 1.84 11.26 -4.83
N VAL A 13 0.65 11.02 -5.36
CA VAL A 13 0.42 10.19 -6.55
C VAL A 13 1.07 10.77 -7.83
N CYS A 14 1.27 12.08 -7.90
CA CYS A 14 1.94 12.74 -9.04
C CYS A 14 3.46 12.81 -8.89
N LYS A 15 4.04 12.27 -7.81
CA LYS A 15 5.48 12.34 -7.57
C LYS A 15 6.19 11.19 -8.27
N VAL A 16 7.16 11.51 -9.11
CA VAL A 16 8.05 10.52 -9.71
C VAL A 16 9.11 10.13 -8.67
N PRO A 17 9.18 8.86 -8.22
CA PRO A 17 10.14 8.43 -7.22
C PRO A 17 11.56 8.36 -7.77
N VAL A 18 12.57 8.53 -6.92
CA VAL A 18 13.97 8.36 -7.29
C VAL A 18 14.66 7.28 -6.45
N THR A 19 13.98 6.74 -5.46
CA THR A 19 14.41 5.59 -4.67
C THR A 19 13.29 4.54 -4.61
N GLU A 20 13.68 3.29 -4.40
CA GLU A 20 12.73 2.17 -4.26
C GLU A 20 11.79 2.34 -3.06
N GLU A 21 12.32 2.88 -1.94
CA GLU A 21 11.52 3.18 -0.75
C GLU A 21 10.42 4.24 -1.03
N GLU A 22 10.77 5.31 -1.78
CA GLU A 22 9.77 6.30 -2.23
C GLU A 22 8.71 5.65 -3.14
N ALA A 23 9.12 4.76 -4.04
CA ALA A 23 8.24 4.07 -4.96
C ALA A 23 7.27 3.14 -4.22
N PHE A 24 7.77 2.30 -3.31
CA PHE A 24 6.93 1.41 -2.51
C PHE A 24 5.95 2.19 -1.65
N LYS A 25 6.38 3.30 -1.06
CA LYS A 25 5.47 4.15 -0.27
C LYS A 25 4.33 4.72 -1.13
N ILE A 26 4.60 5.15 -2.37
CA ILE A 26 3.57 5.64 -3.29
C ILE A 26 2.61 4.49 -3.64
N LEU A 27 3.13 3.31 -3.98
CA LEU A 27 2.31 2.15 -4.29
C LEU A 27 1.48 1.71 -3.08
N ASP A 28 2.04 1.75 -1.88
CA ASP A 28 1.32 1.43 -0.65
C ASP A 28 0.12 2.35 -0.38
N GLU A 29 0.19 3.59 -0.83
CA GLU A 29 -0.91 4.56 -0.69
C GLU A 29 -2.02 4.37 -1.75
N ILE A 30 -1.66 3.92 -2.96
CA ILE A 30 -2.62 3.73 -4.05
C ILE A 30 -3.18 2.31 -4.14
N PHE A 31 -2.47 1.30 -3.64
CA PHE A 31 -2.89 -0.10 -3.65
C PHE A 31 -3.66 -0.40 -2.36
N PRO A 32 -4.99 -0.67 -2.44
CA PRO A 32 -5.83 -0.84 -1.26
C PRO A 32 -5.42 -2.05 -0.41
N LEU A 33 -5.64 -1.98 0.91
CA LEU A 33 -5.30 -3.08 1.81
C LEU A 33 -5.97 -4.41 1.43
N GLU A 34 -7.21 -4.38 0.95
CA GLU A 34 -7.92 -5.60 0.53
C GLU A 34 -7.25 -6.24 -0.71
N GLU A 35 -6.77 -5.45 -1.65
CA GLU A 35 -6.00 -5.96 -2.79
C GLU A 35 -4.63 -6.48 -2.35
N LYS A 36 -3.95 -5.81 -1.41
CA LYS A 36 -2.72 -6.32 -0.78
C LYS A 36 -2.93 -7.67 -0.10
N ARG A 37 -4.09 -7.86 0.56
CA ARG A 37 -4.45 -9.15 1.19
C ARG A 37 -4.57 -10.27 0.16
N MET A 38 -5.23 -10.00 -0.96
CA MET A 38 -5.33 -10.97 -2.05
C MET A 38 -3.97 -11.25 -2.67
N ALA A 39 -3.20 -10.20 -2.94
CA ALA A 39 -1.87 -10.29 -3.53
C ALA A 39 -0.90 -11.19 -2.74
N ILE A 40 -0.91 -11.12 -1.40
CA ILE A 40 -0.03 -11.96 -0.59
C ILE A 40 -0.44 -13.44 -0.53
N GLU A 41 -1.64 -13.80 -0.99
CA GLU A 41 -2.09 -15.19 -1.14
C GLU A 41 -1.71 -15.78 -2.51
N GLU A 42 -1.38 -14.94 -3.48
CA GLU A 42 -0.93 -15.35 -4.82
C GLU A 42 0.56 -15.71 -4.85
N THR A 43 1.00 -16.32 -5.93
CA THR A 43 2.41 -16.41 -6.27
C THR A 43 2.88 -15.10 -6.91
N LYS A 44 4.20 -14.85 -6.91
CA LYS A 44 4.77 -13.65 -7.55
C LYS A 44 4.39 -13.54 -9.03
N ASP A 45 4.40 -14.67 -9.75
CA ASP A 45 4.09 -14.70 -11.18
C ASP A 45 2.61 -14.41 -11.45
N GLU A 46 1.70 -14.92 -10.60
CA GLU A 46 0.26 -14.61 -10.67
C GLU A 46 0.02 -13.13 -10.37
N PHE A 47 0.60 -12.59 -9.32
CA PHE A 47 0.49 -11.17 -8.97
C PHE A 47 0.99 -10.27 -10.11
N THR A 48 2.19 -10.52 -10.64
CA THR A 48 2.74 -9.69 -11.72
C THR A 48 1.90 -9.76 -13.00
N ALA A 49 1.33 -10.92 -13.31
CA ALA A 49 0.44 -11.09 -14.45
C ALA A 49 -0.91 -10.37 -14.26
N ASN A 50 -1.51 -10.49 -13.07
CA ASN A 50 -2.78 -9.86 -12.75
C ASN A 50 -2.67 -8.33 -12.71
N GLU A 51 -1.60 -7.80 -12.11
CA GLU A 51 -1.37 -6.36 -11.97
C GLU A 51 -0.77 -5.70 -13.22
N HIS A 52 -0.42 -6.46 -14.26
CA HIS A 52 0.20 -5.94 -15.47
C HIS A 52 -0.58 -4.79 -16.12
N PHE A 53 -1.90 -4.94 -16.24
CA PHE A 53 -2.78 -3.97 -16.91
C PHE A 53 -3.34 -2.90 -15.96
N GLU A 54 -3.23 -3.07 -14.64
CA GLU A 54 -3.66 -2.07 -13.65
C GLU A 54 -2.47 -1.32 -13.08
N LEU A 55 -1.80 -1.87 -12.08
CA LEU A 55 -0.69 -1.22 -11.40
C LEU A 55 0.54 -1.06 -12.32
N GLY A 56 0.83 -2.05 -13.16
CA GLY A 56 1.91 -1.99 -14.15
C GLY A 56 1.70 -0.89 -15.19
N MET A 57 0.49 -0.76 -15.72
CA MET A 57 0.14 0.34 -16.63
C MET A 57 0.19 1.70 -15.93
N TRP A 58 -0.24 1.76 -14.65
CA TRP A 58 -0.13 2.99 -13.87
C TRP A 58 1.34 3.41 -13.69
N ILE A 59 2.25 2.48 -13.37
CA ILE A 59 3.71 2.72 -13.27
C ILE A 59 4.26 3.27 -14.59
N ARG A 60 3.93 2.63 -15.71
CA ARG A 60 4.40 3.08 -17.03
C ARG A 60 3.98 4.51 -17.34
N ASN A 61 2.71 4.83 -17.11
CA ASN A 61 2.14 6.14 -17.43
C ASN A 61 2.60 7.26 -16.49
N ASN A 62 3.01 6.94 -15.27
CA ASN A 62 3.36 7.96 -14.28
C ASN A 62 4.87 8.05 -14.02
N TRP A 63 5.63 6.97 -14.27
CA TRP A 63 7.04 6.91 -13.88
C TRP A 63 8.01 6.64 -15.03
N ILE A 64 7.55 6.04 -16.14
CA ILE A 64 8.41 5.71 -17.30
C ILE A 64 8.28 6.75 -18.39
N TYR A 65 7.06 7.18 -18.69
CA TYR A 65 6.83 8.16 -19.76
C TYR A 65 6.73 9.59 -19.21
N PRO A 66 7.72 10.45 -19.46
CA PRO A 66 7.63 11.86 -19.09
C PRO A 66 6.54 12.56 -19.91
N PRO A 67 5.88 13.60 -19.37
CA PRO A 67 4.96 14.43 -20.14
C PRO A 67 5.68 15.13 -21.30
N GLU A 68 4.96 15.38 -22.42
CA GLU A 68 5.53 15.99 -23.63
C GLU A 68 6.10 17.41 -23.38
N ASP A 69 5.55 18.11 -22.39
CA ASP A 69 5.97 19.49 -22.00
C ASP A 69 6.95 19.48 -20.81
N ALA A 70 7.55 18.33 -20.50
CA ALA A 70 8.49 18.21 -19.38
C ALA A 70 9.69 19.15 -19.54
N ASN A 71 9.99 19.94 -18.50
CA ASN A 71 11.21 20.73 -18.43
C ASN A 71 12.44 19.85 -18.10
N ASN A 72 13.66 20.41 -18.17
CA ASN A 72 14.89 19.67 -17.96
C ASN A 72 14.94 18.99 -16.57
N ASP A 73 14.48 19.64 -15.51
CA ASP A 73 14.50 19.11 -14.15
C ASP A 73 13.52 17.90 -14.04
N THR A 74 12.37 17.99 -14.71
CA THR A 74 11.41 16.90 -14.81
C THR A 74 12.01 15.71 -15.54
N VAL A 75 12.62 15.95 -16.72
CA VAL A 75 13.28 14.90 -17.51
C VAL A 75 14.38 14.20 -16.69
N GLU A 76 15.24 14.98 -16.00
CA GLU A 76 16.29 14.42 -15.14
C GLU A 76 15.71 13.52 -14.05
N ARG A 77 14.58 13.92 -13.45
CA ARG A 77 13.90 13.12 -12.42
C ARG A 77 13.36 11.81 -12.99
N TYR A 78 12.76 11.83 -14.18
CA TYR A 78 12.31 10.62 -14.88
C TYR A 78 13.48 9.70 -15.23
N MET A 79 14.63 10.22 -15.64
CA MET A 79 15.83 9.43 -15.89
C MET A 79 16.36 8.74 -14.62
N LYS A 80 16.32 9.42 -13.47
CA LYS A 80 16.67 8.83 -12.17
C LYS A 80 15.68 7.74 -11.77
N CYS A 81 14.39 7.98 -11.96
CA CYS A 81 13.35 6.99 -11.73
C CYS A 81 13.56 5.76 -12.62
N TYR A 82 13.79 5.95 -13.90
CA TYR A 82 14.05 4.88 -14.85
C TYR A 82 15.27 4.04 -14.44
N ALA A 83 16.36 4.67 -14.05
CA ALA A 83 17.55 4.00 -13.55
C ALA A 83 17.25 3.18 -12.27
N MET A 84 16.45 3.69 -11.36
CA MET A 84 15.98 2.96 -10.17
C MET A 84 15.10 1.77 -10.55
N LEU A 85 14.16 1.95 -11.47
CA LEU A 85 13.26 0.88 -11.93
C LEU A 85 14.01 -0.28 -12.60
N THR A 86 15.06 0.03 -13.38
CA THR A 86 15.85 -0.96 -14.13
C THR A 86 17.06 -1.48 -13.35
N GLY A 87 17.43 -0.83 -12.24
CA GLY A 87 18.69 -1.13 -11.53
C GLY A 87 19.95 -0.67 -12.28
N SER A 88 19.81 0.13 -13.35
CA SER A 88 20.92 0.66 -14.15
C SER A 88 21.51 1.93 -13.52
N GLN A 89 22.70 2.36 -14.02
CA GLN A 89 23.22 3.68 -13.64
C GLN A 89 22.55 4.77 -14.48
N PRO A 90 22.36 5.99 -13.94
CA PRO A 90 21.82 7.09 -14.70
C PRO A 90 22.68 7.41 -15.95
N GLY A 91 22.09 7.29 -17.14
CA GLY A 91 22.76 7.51 -18.41
C GLY A 91 23.23 6.26 -19.14
N ASP A 92 23.10 5.08 -18.56
CA ASP A 92 23.31 3.83 -19.26
C ASP A 92 22.24 3.62 -20.34
N PRO A 93 22.59 3.13 -21.53
CA PRO A 93 21.62 2.78 -22.54
C PRO A 93 20.85 1.53 -22.08
N VAL A 94 19.62 1.71 -21.67
CA VAL A 94 18.71 0.59 -21.34
C VAL A 94 17.76 0.38 -22.51
N PHE A 95 17.74 -0.85 -23.04
CA PHE A 95 16.91 -1.25 -24.16
C PHE A 95 15.75 -2.17 -23.73
N GLU A 96 15.33 -2.10 -22.48
CA GLU A 96 14.25 -2.93 -21.99
C GLU A 96 12.88 -2.32 -22.34
N PRO A 97 11.93 -3.16 -22.81
CA PRO A 97 10.56 -2.70 -23.03
C PRO A 97 9.93 -2.19 -21.71
N PRO A 98 9.14 -1.11 -21.74
CA PRO A 98 8.46 -0.58 -20.57
C PRO A 98 7.60 -1.60 -19.82
N ASP A 99 7.04 -2.57 -20.53
CA ASP A 99 6.26 -3.68 -19.96
C ASP A 99 7.14 -4.59 -19.08
N SER A 100 8.35 -4.93 -19.56
CA SER A 100 9.32 -5.71 -18.76
C SER A 100 9.73 -4.95 -17.52
N ILE A 101 10.10 -3.66 -17.65
CA ILE A 101 10.52 -2.81 -16.53
C ILE A 101 9.45 -2.75 -15.44
N SER A 102 8.20 -2.49 -15.84
CA SER A 102 7.10 -2.44 -14.87
C SER A 102 6.80 -3.81 -14.26
N GLY A 103 6.94 -4.90 -15.02
CA GLY A 103 6.76 -6.26 -14.52
C GLY A 103 7.83 -6.64 -13.50
N ASP A 104 9.10 -6.37 -13.78
CA ASP A 104 10.21 -6.63 -12.84
C ASP A 104 10.06 -5.79 -11.57
N PHE A 105 9.61 -4.55 -11.69
CA PHE A 105 9.35 -3.71 -10.53
C PHE A 105 8.16 -4.20 -9.69
N LEU A 106 7.09 -4.67 -10.33
CA LEU A 106 5.96 -5.33 -9.64
C LEU A 106 6.42 -6.56 -8.86
N GLY A 107 7.35 -7.35 -9.42
CA GLY A 107 7.95 -8.48 -8.71
C GLY A 107 8.69 -8.07 -7.44
N ARG A 108 9.40 -6.94 -7.43
CA ARG A 108 10.06 -6.37 -6.24
C ARG A 108 9.03 -5.80 -5.25
N TYR A 109 7.99 -5.17 -5.76
CA TYR A 109 6.89 -4.70 -4.92
C TYR A 109 6.12 -5.86 -4.25
N TYR A 110 5.95 -6.99 -4.94
CA TYR A 110 5.40 -8.20 -4.32
C TYR A 110 6.23 -8.68 -3.12
N ASP A 111 7.56 -8.72 -3.25
CA ASP A 111 8.44 -9.09 -2.13
C ASP A 111 8.27 -8.12 -0.95
N HIS A 112 8.18 -6.81 -1.24
CA HIS A 112 7.86 -5.80 -0.23
C HIS A 112 6.50 -6.05 0.45
N LEU A 113 5.45 -6.40 -0.30
CA LEU A 113 4.14 -6.72 0.26
C LEU A 113 4.19 -7.93 1.20
N LYS A 114 4.91 -8.99 0.84
CA LYS A 114 5.10 -10.19 1.68
C LYS A 114 5.75 -9.86 3.02
N GLU A 115 6.61 -8.83 3.08
CA GLU A 115 7.30 -8.40 4.29
C GLU A 115 6.51 -7.33 5.08
N SER A 116 5.75 -6.48 4.40
CA SER A 116 5.10 -5.30 5.00
C SER A 116 3.64 -5.49 5.39
N VAL A 117 2.96 -6.52 4.86
CA VAL A 117 1.54 -6.80 5.11
C VAL A 117 1.38 -7.84 6.21
N HIS A 118 0.70 -7.48 7.30
CA HIS A 118 0.56 -8.25 8.54
C HIS A 118 -0.88 -8.68 8.82
N VAL A 119 -1.70 -8.86 7.78
CA VAL A 119 -3.13 -9.18 7.93
C VAL A 119 -3.39 -10.56 8.53
N ASN A 120 -2.47 -11.50 8.32
CA ASN A 120 -2.56 -12.87 8.82
C ASN A 120 -1.78 -13.08 10.13
N ASP A 121 -1.09 -12.05 10.61
CA ASP A 121 -0.34 -12.14 11.86
C ASP A 121 -1.27 -12.21 13.07
N PRO A 122 -0.89 -12.91 14.13
CA PRO A 122 -1.66 -12.91 15.37
C PRO A 122 -1.87 -11.50 15.91
N ALA A 123 -3.07 -11.26 16.47
CA ALA A 123 -3.37 -9.97 17.08
C ALA A 123 -2.43 -9.68 18.27
N ILE A 124 -1.80 -8.52 18.25
CA ILE A 124 -0.89 -8.09 19.32
C ILE A 124 -1.71 -7.72 20.58
N PRO A 125 -1.44 -8.34 21.76
CA PRO A 125 -2.14 -8.00 22.98
C PRO A 125 -1.72 -6.61 23.49
N VAL A 126 -2.70 -5.75 23.77
CA VAL A 126 -2.46 -4.38 24.22
C VAL A 126 -3.35 -3.99 25.41
N ARG A 127 -2.85 -3.16 26.33
CA ARG A 127 -3.66 -2.61 27.44
C ARG A 127 -4.52 -1.43 27.00
N ARG A 128 -4.05 -0.64 26.05
CA ARG A 128 -4.70 0.56 25.50
C ARG A 128 -4.49 0.59 23.99
N LYS A 129 -5.38 1.30 23.28
CA LYS A 129 -5.24 1.53 21.84
C LYS A 129 -3.87 2.14 21.53
N PRO A 130 -3.05 1.49 20.67
CA PRO A 130 -1.83 2.10 20.17
C PRO A 130 -2.15 3.38 19.36
N VAL A 131 -1.33 4.40 19.49
CA VAL A 131 -1.47 5.62 18.69
C VAL A 131 -0.94 5.36 17.27
N LYS A 132 0.19 4.64 17.17
CA LYS A 132 0.85 4.27 15.93
C LYS A 132 1.10 2.78 15.88
N CYS A 133 1.05 2.21 14.69
CA CYS A 133 1.42 0.83 14.43
C CYS A 133 2.93 0.64 14.64
N PRO A 134 3.38 -0.38 15.37
CA PRO A 134 4.81 -0.65 15.59
C PRO A 134 5.55 -1.08 14.31
N HIS A 135 4.85 -1.63 13.32
CA HIS A 135 5.45 -2.09 12.06
C HIS A 135 5.64 -0.93 11.05
N CYS A 136 4.58 -0.20 10.72
CA CYS A 136 4.61 0.80 9.65
C CYS A 136 4.47 2.25 10.12
N GLY A 137 4.26 2.49 11.42
CA GLY A 137 4.10 3.84 11.98
C GLY A 137 2.75 4.52 11.71
N ALA A 138 1.85 3.90 10.93
CA ALA A 138 0.54 4.45 10.60
C ALA A 138 -0.38 4.54 11.83
N LYS A 139 -1.40 5.40 11.76
CA LYS A 139 -2.39 5.55 12.84
C LYS A 139 -3.22 4.28 12.98
N VAL A 140 -3.29 3.73 14.19
CA VAL A 140 -4.14 2.58 14.51
C VAL A 140 -5.58 3.04 14.71
N LEU A 141 -6.53 2.34 14.09
CA LEU A 141 -7.95 2.63 14.16
C LEU A 141 -8.69 1.63 15.05
N ARG A 142 -9.88 2.01 15.50
CA ARG A 142 -10.79 1.10 16.20
C ARG A 142 -11.51 0.24 15.17
N ILE A 143 -11.66 -1.05 15.47
CA ILE A 143 -12.49 -1.96 14.69
C ILE A 143 -13.92 -1.91 15.27
N GLN A 144 -14.90 -1.70 14.42
CA GLN A 144 -16.31 -1.79 14.77
C GLN A 144 -16.93 -3.00 14.08
N TYR A 145 -17.63 -3.80 14.87
CA TYR A 145 -18.30 -5.02 14.42
C TYR A 145 -19.80 -4.81 14.36
N GLY A 146 -20.46 -5.64 13.56
CA GLY A 146 -21.90 -5.62 13.37
C GLY A 146 -22.30 -5.25 11.96
N TYR A 147 -23.60 -5.22 11.70
CA TYR A 147 -24.15 -4.76 10.42
C TYR A 147 -24.01 -3.23 10.33
N PRO A 148 -23.25 -2.69 9.37
CA PRO A 148 -22.95 -1.27 9.34
C PRO A 148 -24.17 -0.46 8.90
N GLY A 149 -24.60 0.51 9.73
CA GLY A 149 -25.50 1.58 9.31
C GLY A 149 -24.75 2.67 8.53
N GLN A 150 -25.49 3.64 7.98
CA GLN A 150 -24.91 4.70 7.15
C GLN A 150 -23.80 5.48 7.87
N GLU A 151 -24.01 5.85 9.13
CA GLU A 151 -23.01 6.57 9.94
C GLU A 151 -21.68 5.80 10.10
N MET A 152 -21.79 4.47 10.23
CA MET A 152 -20.62 3.58 10.35
C MET A 152 -19.87 3.48 9.03
N MET A 153 -20.59 3.40 7.91
CA MET A 153 -20.02 3.42 6.57
C MET A 153 -19.28 4.72 6.29
N ASP A 154 -19.94 5.85 6.58
CA ASP A 154 -19.36 7.18 6.39
C ASP A 154 -18.09 7.38 7.26
N ALA A 155 -18.10 6.87 8.50
CA ALA A 155 -16.92 6.92 9.38
C ALA A 155 -15.76 6.05 8.86
N ALA A 156 -16.07 4.89 8.28
CA ALA A 156 -15.07 4.03 7.67
C ALA A 156 -14.48 4.68 6.40
N GLU A 157 -15.30 5.29 5.54
CA GLU A 157 -14.85 6.02 4.37
C GLU A 157 -13.96 7.23 4.72
N ARG A 158 -14.24 7.90 5.85
CA ARG A 158 -13.37 8.97 6.37
C ARG A 158 -12.10 8.46 7.05
N GLY A 159 -11.88 7.15 7.14
CA GLY A 159 -10.72 6.57 7.82
C GLY A 159 -10.69 6.81 9.34
N GLU A 160 -11.86 6.90 9.98
CA GLU A 160 -12.00 7.06 11.43
C GLU A 160 -12.05 5.72 12.16
N ILE A 161 -12.60 4.69 11.50
CA ILE A 161 -12.77 3.33 12.00
C ILE A 161 -12.44 2.30 10.93
N LEU A 162 -12.32 1.03 11.35
CA LEU A 162 -12.31 -0.15 10.47
C LEU A 162 -13.58 -0.96 10.70
N LEU A 163 -14.10 -1.58 9.64
CA LEU A 163 -15.24 -2.50 9.74
C LEU A 163 -14.73 -3.92 9.97
N GLY A 164 -15.16 -4.54 11.06
CA GLY A 164 -14.73 -5.88 11.46
C GLY A 164 -15.69 -7.00 11.05
N GLY A 165 -16.71 -6.70 10.24
CA GLY A 165 -17.73 -7.67 9.85
C GLY A 165 -18.79 -7.92 10.92
N CYS A 166 -19.68 -8.90 10.68
CA CYS A 166 -20.85 -9.14 11.53
C CYS A 166 -20.59 -10.16 12.66
N CYS A 167 -19.49 -10.91 12.62
CA CYS A 167 -19.19 -11.96 13.60
C CYS A 167 -18.16 -11.47 14.62
N VAL A 168 -18.49 -11.53 15.90
CA VAL A 168 -17.59 -11.18 17.01
C VAL A 168 -17.38 -12.42 17.88
N GLY A 169 -16.11 -12.75 18.13
CA GLY A 169 -15.71 -13.80 19.06
C GLY A 169 -14.80 -13.27 20.16
N PRO A 170 -14.42 -14.11 21.12
CA PRO A 170 -13.52 -13.71 22.22
C PRO A 170 -12.14 -13.27 21.75
N ASP A 171 -11.70 -13.74 20.58
CA ASP A 171 -10.39 -13.43 19.98
C ASP A 171 -10.48 -12.34 18.89
N SER A 172 -11.65 -11.73 18.74
CA SER A 172 -11.82 -10.64 17.76
C SER A 172 -11.00 -9.42 18.16
N PRO A 173 -10.17 -8.86 17.25
CA PRO A 173 -9.33 -7.72 17.58
C PRO A 173 -10.15 -6.43 17.77
N ASP A 174 -9.73 -5.59 18.71
CA ASP A 174 -10.40 -4.30 18.99
C ASP A 174 -9.88 -3.16 18.09
N TYR A 175 -8.65 -3.28 17.60
CA TYR A 175 -7.98 -2.24 16.81
C TYR A 175 -7.21 -2.86 15.67
N GLY A 176 -7.00 -2.08 14.60
CA GLY A 176 -6.24 -2.50 13.43
C GLY A 176 -5.46 -1.36 12.79
N CYS A 177 -4.44 -1.72 12.06
CA CYS A 177 -3.68 -0.81 11.23
C CYS A 177 -4.28 -0.82 9.81
N PRO A 178 -4.76 0.33 9.28
CA PRO A 178 -5.33 0.37 7.92
C PRO A 178 -4.29 0.21 6.81
N THR A 179 -3.00 0.35 7.11
CA THR A 179 -1.92 0.34 6.13
C THR A 179 -1.32 -1.05 5.95
N CYS A 180 -0.93 -1.72 7.04
CA CYS A 180 -0.29 -3.05 6.97
C CYS A 180 -1.18 -4.20 7.45
N GLY A 181 -2.38 -3.92 7.94
CA GLY A 181 -3.34 -4.93 8.39
C GLY A 181 -3.10 -5.50 9.78
N GLN A 182 -1.99 -5.15 10.46
CA GLN A 182 -1.73 -5.65 11.82
C GLN A 182 -2.89 -5.35 12.76
N SER A 183 -3.38 -6.38 13.43
CA SER A 183 -4.47 -6.29 14.40
C SER A 183 -3.97 -6.26 15.84
N PHE A 184 -4.79 -5.70 16.75
CA PHE A 184 -4.50 -5.57 18.17
C PHE A 184 -5.71 -5.95 18.99
N ILE A 185 -5.51 -6.77 20.04
CA ILE A 185 -6.57 -7.19 20.97
C ILE A 185 -6.36 -6.58 22.35
N LYS A 186 -7.41 -6.01 22.92
CA LYS A 186 -7.37 -5.43 24.26
C LYS A 186 -7.39 -6.55 25.30
N THR A 187 -6.32 -6.64 26.08
CA THR A 187 -6.25 -7.57 27.21
C THR A 187 -6.66 -6.89 28.49
N VAL A 188 -7.62 -7.50 29.20
CA VAL A 188 -7.95 -7.13 30.57
C VAL A 188 -7.04 -7.94 31.49
N PHE A 189 -6.01 -7.31 32.02
CA PHE A 189 -5.20 -7.92 33.09
C PHE A 189 -5.98 -7.76 34.39
N TYR A 190 -6.44 -8.86 34.96
CA TYR A 190 -6.85 -8.87 36.36
C TYR A 190 -5.55 -8.84 37.19
N ASP A 191 -5.25 -7.68 37.75
CA ASP A 191 -4.21 -7.61 38.80
C ASP A 191 -4.65 -8.52 39.97
N ARG A 192 -3.89 -9.59 40.22
CA ARG A 192 -4.05 -10.47 41.38
C ARG A 192 -3.31 -9.88 42.54
#